data_bf370fcce8348d7f07c622e1ff3e13a5
#
_entry.id   bf370fcce8348d7f07c622e1ff3e13a5
#
_cell.length_a   1.000
_cell.length_b   1.000
_cell.length_c   1.000
_cell.angle_alpha   90.00
_cell.angle_beta   90.00
_cell.angle_gamma   90.00
#
_symmetry.space_group_name_H-M   'P 1'
#
loop_
_entity.id
_entity.type
_entity.pdbx_description
1 polymer ?
#
loop_
_entity_poly.entity_id
_entity_poly.type
_entity_poly.pdbx_seq_one_letter_code
_entity_poly.pdbx_strand_id
1 'polypeptide(L)'
;MFNKKKAAKKYLLIVIIIIFLLGFIYLDKKRTNYFFFEKIIKNTVSQVENFLIPKVKVDYSNIVSGINRELEDENKELKKMLLLDSTDYQFIHADVIERNDLWYQEIKINKGSNDGIKTNMAVIANDGLIGKIIKVSNNFSMVKLLSSNDSDMKIAVDIRTDNSVYHGILNGYDNFSQTVNIINVSKDSDININDLVYTNGLGGVYPDGIYIGKVIDISYDSLGIEKNIKVKNDTSFDKLRYVSVVDRSI
;
A
#
# COMPACT_ATOMS: atom_id res chain seq x y z
N MET A 1 -17.53 -4.47 71.26
CA MET A 1 -18.97 -4.16 71.07
C MET A 1 -19.27 -3.19 69.96
N PHE A 2 -18.26 -2.60 69.31
CA PHE A 2 -18.42 -1.55 68.27
C PHE A 2 -18.72 -2.05 66.84
N ASN A 3 -18.50 -3.35 66.52
CA ASN A 3 -18.57 -3.83 65.14
C ASN A 3 -19.99 -4.27 64.68
N LYS A 4 -20.86 -4.70 65.62
CA LYS A 4 -22.23 -5.13 65.33
C LYS A 4 -23.15 -3.95 64.89
N LYS A 5 -22.94 -2.74 65.44
CA LYS A 5 -23.76 -1.57 65.07
C LYS A 5 -23.45 -1.01 63.65
N LYS A 6 -22.18 -1.13 63.19
CA LYS A 6 -21.82 -0.76 61.82
C LYS A 6 -22.36 -1.74 60.76
N ALA A 7 -22.35 -3.06 61.07
CA ALA A 7 -22.92 -4.07 60.21
C ALA A 7 -24.46 -3.90 60.09
N ALA A 8 -25.15 -3.69 61.22
CA ALA A 8 -26.59 -3.44 61.18
C ALA A 8 -27.01 -2.22 60.36
N LYS A 9 -26.23 -1.11 60.41
CA LYS A 9 -26.47 0.05 59.58
C LYS A 9 -26.25 -0.24 58.07
N LYS A 10 -25.29 -1.07 57.72
CA LYS A 10 -25.06 -1.48 56.32
C LYS A 10 -26.20 -2.34 55.80
N TYR A 11 -26.67 -3.31 56.61
CA TYR A 11 -27.84 -4.14 56.21
C TYR A 11 -29.12 -3.30 56.09
N LEU A 12 -29.36 -2.35 57.04
CA LEU A 12 -30.49 -1.43 56.96
C LEU A 12 -30.50 -0.60 55.68
N LEU A 13 -29.30 -0.13 55.25
CA LEU A 13 -29.17 0.68 54.05
C LEU A 13 -29.46 -0.16 52.77
N ILE A 14 -28.98 -1.43 52.75
CA ILE A 14 -29.25 -2.39 51.67
C ILE A 14 -30.76 -2.69 51.58
N VAL A 15 -31.42 -2.90 52.71
CA VAL A 15 -32.89 -3.17 52.76
C VAL A 15 -33.68 -1.96 52.29
N ILE A 16 -33.27 -0.74 52.64
CA ILE A 16 -33.90 0.49 52.15
C ILE A 16 -33.75 0.62 50.63
N ILE A 17 -32.58 0.30 50.06
CA ILE A 17 -32.32 0.32 48.65
C ILE A 17 -33.19 -0.74 47.92
N ILE A 18 -33.33 -1.92 48.49
CA ILE A 18 -34.16 -3.01 47.92
C ILE A 18 -35.64 -2.60 47.93
N ILE A 19 -36.14 -2.02 49.05
CA ILE A 19 -37.52 -1.52 49.16
C ILE A 19 -37.78 -0.39 48.16
N PHE A 20 -36.79 0.48 47.96
CA PHE A 20 -36.89 1.56 47.00
C PHE A 20 -36.93 1.02 45.56
N LEU A 21 -36.11 0.00 45.22
CA LEU A 21 -36.13 -0.68 43.95
C LEU A 21 -37.44 -1.42 43.69
N LEU A 22 -37.96 -2.12 44.69
CA LEU A 22 -39.23 -2.85 44.57
C LEU A 22 -40.43 -1.88 44.44
N GLY A 23 -40.45 -0.79 45.21
CA GLY A 23 -41.44 0.28 45.09
C GLY A 23 -41.39 0.93 43.72
N PHE A 24 -40.22 1.07 43.18
CA PHE A 24 -39.95 1.61 41.87
C PHE A 24 -40.46 0.71 40.73
N ILE A 25 -40.22 -0.61 40.81
CA ILE A 25 -40.76 -1.63 39.86
C ILE A 25 -42.30 -1.64 39.91
N TYR A 26 -42.88 -1.47 41.11
CA TYR A 26 -44.35 -1.42 41.26
C TYR A 26 -44.97 -0.18 40.63
N LEU A 27 -44.34 0.98 40.72
CA LEU A 27 -44.78 2.24 40.12
C LEU A 27 -44.59 2.22 38.58
N ASP A 28 -43.59 1.54 38.07
CA ASP A 28 -43.30 1.47 36.65
C ASP A 28 -44.30 0.61 35.88
N LYS A 29 -44.94 -0.37 36.55
CA LYS A 29 -46.00 -1.20 35.95
C LYS A 29 -47.24 -0.42 35.55
N LYS A 30 -47.34 0.87 35.94
CA LYS A 30 -48.47 1.76 35.67
C LYS A 30 -48.21 2.92 34.70
N ARG A 31 -46.96 3.06 34.18
CA ARG A 31 -46.55 4.17 33.30
C ARG A 31 -45.89 3.71 32.03
N THR A 32 -46.46 4.12 30.91
CA THR A 32 -46.03 3.80 29.54
C THR A 32 -44.89 4.69 28.98
N ASN A 33 -44.01 5.23 29.82
CA ASN A 33 -42.92 6.11 29.35
C ASN A 33 -41.55 5.62 29.84
N TYR A 34 -40.95 4.69 29.10
CA TYR A 34 -39.59 4.17 29.33
C TYR A 34 -38.46 5.19 29.08
N PHE A 35 -38.75 6.32 28.44
CA PHE A 35 -37.74 7.28 27.95
C PHE A 35 -36.97 8.02 29.05
N PHE A 36 -37.57 8.25 30.22
CA PHE A 36 -36.94 9.02 31.29
C PHE A 36 -35.87 8.20 32.04
N PHE A 37 -36.11 6.91 32.26
CA PHE A 37 -35.21 6.04 33.01
C PHE A 37 -34.02 5.56 32.19
N GLU A 38 -34.23 5.35 30.90
CA GLU A 38 -33.15 5.03 29.99
C GLU A 38 -32.11 6.15 29.94
N LYS A 39 -32.54 7.39 29.98
CA LYS A 39 -31.68 8.58 30.03
C LYS A 39 -30.90 8.69 31.35
N ILE A 40 -31.52 8.37 32.50
CA ILE A 40 -30.83 8.37 33.79
C ILE A 40 -29.81 7.23 33.89
N ILE A 41 -30.19 6.03 33.45
CA ILE A 41 -29.28 4.87 33.45
C ILE A 41 -28.09 5.12 32.50
N LYS A 42 -28.33 5.62 31.31
CA LYS A 42 -27.24 5.95 30.36
C LYS A 42 -26.30 7.03 30.94
N ASN A 43 -26.83 8.06 31.59
CA ASN A 43 -25.99 9.11 32.20
C ASN A 43 -25.19 8.61 33.41
N THR A 44 -25.77 7.75 34.24
CA THR A 44 -25.05 7.19 35.40
C THR A 44 -24.02 6.13 35.01
N VAL A 45 -24.33 5.27 34.03
CA VAL A 45 -23.40 4.29 33.51
C VAL A 45 -22.20 4.99 32.83
N SER A 46 -22.44 6.04 32.04
CA SER A 46 -21.36 6.78 31.39
C SER A 46 -20.45 7.54 32.37
N GLN A 47 -21.01 8.00 33.53
CA GLN A 47 -20.18 8.59 34.57
C GLN A 47 -19.36 7.55 35.33
N VAL A 48 -19.92 6.38 35.56
CA VAL A 48 -19.21 5.27 36.22
C VAL A 48 -18.13 4.70 35.29
N GLU A 49 -18.39 4.56 34.02
CA GLU A 49 -17.37 4.17 33.02
C GLU A 49 -16.23 5.19 32.95
N ASN A 50 -16.53 6.46 32.94
CA ASN A 50 -15.50 7.52 32.95
C ASN A 50 -14.68 7.60 34.25
N PHE A 51 -15.22 7.08 35.36
CA PHE A 51 -14.53 7.03 36.66
C PHE A 51 -13.75 5.75 36.89
N LEU A 52 -14.23 4.61 36.35
CA LEU A 52 -13.61 3.29 36.56
C LEU A 52 -12.60 2.90 35.48
N ILE A 53 -12.72 3.47 34.28
CA ILE A 53 -11.76 3.25 33.21
C ILE A 53 -10.83 4.46 33.18
N PRO A 54 -9.62 4.40 33.76
CA PRO A 54 -8.65 5.44 33.52
C PRO A 54 -8.46 5.52 31.99
N LYS A 55 -8.77 6.65 31.39
CA LYS A 55 -8.40 6.95 30.02
C LYS A 55 -6.88 6.97 29.95
N VAL A 56 -6.29 5.79 29.83
CA VAL A 56 -4.91 5.68 29.42
C VAL A 56 -4.92 6.19 27.98
N LYS A 57 -4.67 7.48 27.82
CA LYS A 57 -4.25 8.04 26.53
C LYS A 57 -2.88 7.40 26.25
N VAL A 58 -2.87 6.19 25.70
CA VAL A 58 -1.67 5.68 25.11
C VAL A 58 -1.40 6.59 23.92
N ASP A 59 -0.39 7.40 24.03
CA ASP A 59 0.07 8.25 22.93
C ASP A 59 0.77 7.32 21.93
N TYR A 60 -0.03 6.78 21.01
CA TYR A 60 0.46 5.90 19.97
C TYR A 60 1.38 6.61 18.97
N SER A 61 1.39 7.95 18.96
CA SER A 61 2.21 8.73 18.02
C SER A 61 3.69 8.46 18.22
N ASN A 62 4.16 8.39 19.48
CA ASN A 62 5.55 8.09 19.79
C ASN A 62 5.92 6.63 19.51
N ILE A 63 4.98 5.69 19.68
CA ILE A 63 5.20 4.27 19.38
C ILE A 63 5.28 4.07 17.87
N VAL A 64 4.34 4.64 17.12
CA VAL A 64 4.30 4.56 15.65
C VAL A 64 5.51 5.24 15.02
N SER A 65 5.91 6.41 15.51
CA SER A 65 7.12 7.09 15.03
C SER A 65 8.40 6.31 15.35
N GLY A 66 8.47 5.63 16.51
CA GLY A 66 9.57 4.75 16.87
C GLY A 66 9.67 3.54 15.93
N ILE A 67 8.55 2.86 15.69
CA ILE A 67 8.49 1.72 14.77
C ILE A 67 8.84 2.13 13.33
N ASN A 68 8.31 3.27 12.86
CA ASN A 68 8.64 3.76 11.52
C ASN A 68 10.12 4.07 11.36
N ARG A 69 10.75 4.66 12.37
CA ARG A 69 12.18 4.94 12.36
C ARG A 69 13.02 3.65 12.36
N GLU A 70 12.64 2.66 13.15
CA GLU A 70 13.29 1.35 13.17
C GLU A 70 13.17 0.64 11.82
N LEU A 71 11.98 0.67 11.20
CA LEU A 71 11.76 0.14 9.85
C LEU A 71 12.55 0.90 8.77
N GLU A 72 12.70 2.21 8.89
CA GLU A 72 13.53 3.01 7.99
C GLU A 72 15.01 2.66 8.12
N ASP A 73 15.49 2.49 9.35
CA ASP A 73 16.87 2.10 9.63
C ASP A 73 17.17 0.68 9.14
N GLU A 74 16.24 -0.28 9.37
CA GLU A 74 16.33 -1.65 8.86
C GLU A 74 16.32 -1.67 7.31
N ASN A 75 15.42 -0.91 6.68
CA ASN A 75 15.40 -0.77 5.22
C ASN A 75 16.71 -0.20 4.66
N LYS A 76 17.30 0.78 5.35
CA LYS A 76 18.57 1.37 4.96
C LYS A 76 19.73 0.37 5.09
N GLU A 77 19.71 -0.45 6.13
CA GLU A 77 20.71 -1.49 6.34
C GLU A 77 20.57 -2.60 5.29
N LEU A 78 19.34 -3.06 5.00
CA LEU A 78 19.05 -4.03 3.96
C LEU A 78 19.48 -3.53 2.57
N LYS A 79 19.23 -2.27 2.25
CA LYS A 79 19.69 -1.65 1.00
C LYS A 79 21.21 -1.64 0.87
N LYS A 80 21.93 -1.33 1.94
CA LYS A 80 23.39 -1.41 1.97
C LYS A 80 23.89 -2.84 1.75
N MET A 81 23.29 -3.83 2.41
CA MET A 81 23.65 -5.24 2.23
C MET A 81 23.43 -5.73 0.79
N LEU A 82 22.38 -5.23 0.12
CA LEU A 82 22.06 -5.58 -1.27
C LEU A 82 22.86 -4.77 -2.30
N LEU A 83 23.80 -3.90 -1.87
CA LEU A 83 24.53 -2.97 -2.75
C LEU A 83 23.64 -2.06 -3.60
N LEU A 84 22.41 -1.86 -3.17
CA LEU A 84 21.44 -0.97 -3.83
C LEU A 84 21.69 0.52 -3.54
N ASP A 85 22.72 0.85 -2.75
CA ASP A 85 23.14 2.23 -2.45
C ASP A 85 23.90 2.89 -3.63
N SER A 86 24.02 2.20 -4.78
CA SER A 86 24.68 2.73 -5.98
C SER A 86 23.69 3.23 -7.03
N THR A 87 22.41 3.35 -6.71
CA THR A 87 21.47 3.99 -7.63
C THR A 87 21.52 5.50 -7.41
N ASP A 88 22.00 6.23 -8.43
CA ASP A 88 22.00 7.68 -8.53
C ASP A 88 20.57 8.28 -8.59
N TYR A 89 19.59 7.61 -7.97
CA TYR A 89 18.16 7.98 -8.03
C TYR A 89 17.63 8.32 -6.65
N GLN A 90 16.90 9.42 -6.59
CA GLN A 90 16.08 9.75 -5.43
C GLN A 90 14.69 9.17 -5.59
N PHE A 91 14.08 8.74 -4.49
CA PHE A 91 12.75 8.18 -4.49
C PHE A 91 11.77 9.10 -3.75
N ILE A 92 10.67 9.43 -4.40
CA ILE A 92 9.56 10.16 -3.79
C ILE A 92 8.47 9.14 -3.48
N HIS A 93 8.32 8.79 -2.21
CA HIS A 93 7.31 7.82 -1.77
C HIS A 93 5.92 8.45 -1.75
N ALA A 94 4.92 7.71 -2.21
CA ALA A 94 3.55 8.17 -2.33
C ALA A 94 2.53 7.07 -2.03
N ASP A 95 1.37 7.49 -1.52
CA ASP A 95 0.21 6.63 -1.32
C ASP A 95 -0.69 6.65 -2.56
N VAL A 96 -1.25 5.50 -2.89
CA VAL A 96 -2.31 5.40 -3.89
C VAL A 96 -3.64 5.83 -3.26
N ILE A 97 -4.19 6.96 -3.70
CA ILE A 97 -5.41 7.55 -3.14
C ILE A 97 -6.67 7.30 -3.95
N GLU A 98 -6.51 6.92 -5.21
CA GLU A 98 -7.66 6.67 -6.10
C GLU A 98 -7.27 5.68 -7.21
N ARG A 99 -8.23 4.87 -7.63
CA ARG A 99 -8.14 4.02 -8.84
C ARG A 99 -9.32 4.38 -9.72
N ASN A 100 -9.11 4.46 -11.03
CA ASN A 100 -10.22 4.67 -11.95
C ASN A 100 -11.02 3.37 -12.14
N ASP A 101 -12.15 3.45 -12.83
CA ASP A 101 -13.05 2.31 -13.10
C ASP A 101 -12.36 1.18 -13.89
N LEU A 102 -11.26 1.50 -14.57
CA LEU A 102 -10.38 0.55 -15.24
C LEU A 102 -9.17 0.25 -14.35
N TRP A 103 -9.39 -0.48 -13.29
CA TRP A 103 -8.48 -0.79 -12.17
C TRP A 103 -7.02 -1.11 -12.54
N TYR A 104 -6.80 -1.57 -13.75
CA TYR A 104 -5.49 -2.02 -14.23
C TYR A 104 -4.78 -1.00 -15.11
N GLN A 105 -5.35 0.19 -15.33
CA GLN A 105 -4.79 1.15 -16.27
C GLN A 105 -4.12 2.34 -15.61
N GLU A 106 -4.78 2.95 -14.62
CA GLU A 106 -4.32 4.18 -14.00
C GLU A 106 -4.59 4.20 -12.50
N ILE A 107 -3.67 4.81 -11.77
CA ILE A 107 -3.83 5.12 -10.34
C ILE A 107 -3.50 6.58 -10.09
N LYS A 108 -4.07 7.14 -9.03
CA LYS A 108 -3.78 8.48 -8.55
C LYS A 108 -2.99 8.39 -7.25
N ILE A 109 -1.94 9.18 -7.14
CA ILE A 109 -1.06 9.24 -5.97
C ILE A 109 -1.13 10.59 -5.28
N ASN A 110 -0.90 10.64 -3.96
CA ASN A 110 -0.97 11.83 -3.10
C ASN A 110 0.27 12.74 -3.18
N LYS A 111 1.04 12.67 -4.26
CA LYS A 111 2.21 13.49 -4.52
C LYS A 111 2.07 14.19 -5.86
N GLY A 112 2.53 15.46 -5.91
CA GLY A 112 2.38 16.31 -7.09
C GLY A 112 3.60 17.17 -7.36
N SER A 113 3.41 18.27 -8.12
CA SER A 113 4.50 19.17 -8.46
C SER A 113 5.13 19.84 -7.24
N ASN A 114 4.38 20.06 -6.15
CA ASN A 114 4.90 20.59 -4.90
C ASN A 114 5.90 19.64 -4.22
N ASP A 115 5.84 18.35 -4.53
CA ASP A 115 6.73 17.30 -4.02
C ASP A 115 7.87 16.98 -5.00
N GLY A 116 7.99 17.71 -6.11
CA GLY A 116 9.02 17.48 -7.13
C GLY A 116 8.61 16.51 -8.26
N ILE A 117 7.37 16.01 -8.26
CA ILE A 117 6.89 15.10 -9.32
C ILE A 117 6.83 15.84 -10.66
N LYS A 118 7.30 15.17 -11.70
CA LYS A 118 7.23 15.61 -13.10
C LYS A 118 6.63 14.51 -13.97
N THR A 119 6.06 14.90 -15.10
CA THR A 119 5.57 13.94 -16.10
C THR A 119 6.72 13.08 -16.63
N ASN A 120 6.39 11.85 -17.03
CA ASN A 120 7.32 10.82 -17.50
C ASN A 120 8.30 10.28 -16.44
N MET A 121 8.19 10.63 -15.18
CA MET A 121 8.94 9.95 -14.13
C MET A 121 8.47 8.49 -14.02
N ALA A 122 9.42 7.56 -13.87
CA ALA A 122 9.13 6.15 -13.63
C ALA A 122 8.52 5.95 -12.24
N VAL A 123 7.63 4.98 -12.13
CA VAL A 123 7.00 4.60 -10.85
C VAL A 123 7.25 3.13 -10.59
N ILE A 124 7.72 2.82 -9.40
CA ILE A 124 8.02 1.46 -8.93
C ILE A 124 7.17 1.09 -7.72
N ALA A 125 6.93 -0.19 -7.53
CA ALA A 125 6.38 -0.78 -6.32
C ALA A 125 6.92 -2.20 -6.14
N ASN A 126 7.16 -2.60 -4.89
CA ASN A 126 7.64 -3.95 -4.55
C ASN A 126 8.85 -4.38 -5.42
N ASP A 127 9.83 -3.50 -5.56
CA ASP A 127 11.08 -3.74 -6.31
C ASP A 127 10.97 -3.74 -7.84
N GLY A 128 9.79 -3.54 -8.41
CA GLY A 128 9.57 -3.59 -9.85
C GLY A 128 8.94 -2.33 -10.44
N LEU A 129 9.20 -2.11 -11.74
CA LEU A 129 8.56 -1.08 -12.53
C LEU A 129 7.06 -1.36 -12.63
N ILE A 130 6.24 -0.37 -12.28
CA ILE A 130 4.78 -0.47 -12.41
C ILE A 130 4.19 0.49 -13.46
N GLY A 131 4.92 1.54 -13.83
CA GLY A 131 4.40 2.50 -14.78
C GLY A 131 5.17 3.80 -14.83
N LYS A 132 4.49 4.86 -15.30
CA LYS A 132 5.03 6.23 -15.37
C LYS A 132 3.98 7.28 -15.02
N ILE A 133 4.45 8.44 -14.61
CA ILE A 133 3.62 9.63 -14.41
C ILE A 133 3.16 10.18 -15.75
N ILE A 134 1.84 10.31 -15.94
CA ILE A 134 1.25 10.88 -17.16
C ILE A 134 0.67 12.28 -16.95
N LYS A 135 0.25 12.62 -15.73
CA LYS A 135 -0.35 13.91 -15.41
C LYS A 135 0.03 14.33 -14.00
N VAL A 136 0.34 15.61 -13.84
CA VAL A 136 0.76 16.18 -12.56
C VAL A 136 -0.11 17.38 -12.21
N SER A 137 -0.62 17.41 -10.98
CA SER A 137 -1.25 18.56 -10.33
C SER A 137 -0.40 19.00 -9.14
N ASN A 138 -0.78 20.06 -8.44
CA ASN A 138 0.04 20.58 -7.33
C ASN A 138 0.27 19.54 -6.21
N ASN A 139 -0.79 18.77 -5.84
CA ASN A 139 -0.77 17.88 -4.67
C ASN A 139 -1.05 16.40 -5.03
N PHE A 140 -1.25 16.07 -6.29
CA PHE A 140 -1.49 14.70 -6.74
C PHE A 140 -1.00 14.49 -8.17
N SER A 141 -0.77 13.23 -8.54
CA SER A 141 -0.38 12.86 -9.90
C SER A 141 -1.11 11.60 -10.36
N MET A 142 -1.22 11.44 -11.68
CA MET A 142 -1.76 10.24 -12.31
C MET A 142 -0.63 9.39 -12.83
N VAL A 143 -0.67 8.13 -12.49
CA VAL A 143 0.28 7.09 -12.94
C VAL A 143 -0.43 6.19 -13.95
N LYS A 144 0.17 6.02 -15.13
CA LYS A 144 -0.23 5.00 -16.09
C LYS A 144 0.52 3.71 -15.78
N LEU A 145 -0.20 2.63 -15.56
CA LEU A 145 0.37 1.34 -15.22
C LEU A 145 0.84 0.57 -16.46
N LEU A 146 1.81 -0.31 -16.31
CA LEU A 146 2.27 -1.23 -17.37
C LEU A 146 1.13 -2.14 -17.86
N SER A 147 0.19 -2.44 -16.98
CA SER A 147 -1.01 -3.23 -17.29
C SER A 147 -2.04 -2.48 -18.16
N SER A 148 -1.82 -1.20 -18.42
CA SER A 148 -2.63 -0.49 -19.43
C SER A 148 -2.27 -1.01 -20.82
N ASN A 149 -3.29 -1.39 -21.57
CA ASN A 149 -3.11 -1.93 -22.93
C ASN A 149 -2.89 -0.81 -23.96
N ASP A 150 -2.04 0.16 -23.61
CA ASP A 150 -1.77 1.33 -24.44
C ASP A 150 -0.50 1.12 -25.27
N SER A 151 -0.65 1.25 -26.58
CA SER A 151 0.43 1.11 -27.56
C SER A 151 1.60 2.10 -27.35
N ASP A 152 1.39 3.14 -26.54
CA ASP A 152 2.39 4.19 -26.29
C ASP A 152 3.37 3.86 -25.16
N MET A 153 3.18 2.71 -24.48
CA MET A 153 4.11 2.26 -23.44
C MET A 153 5.18 1.33 -23.99
N LYS A 154 6.02 1.84 -24.87
CA LYS A 154 7.22 1.13 -25.33
C LYS A 154 8.39 1.48 -24.41
N ILE A 155 9.03 0.44 -23.86
CA ILE A 155 10.17 0.58 -22.95
C ILE A 155 11.33 -0.25 -23.50
N ALA A 156 12.46 0.40 -23.68
CA ALA A 156 13.68 -0.31 -24.01
C ALA A 156 14.17 -1.08 -22.80
N VAL A 157 14.50 -2.35 -22.98
CA VAL A 157 14.82 -3.28 -21.89
C VAL A 157 16.08 -4.07 -22.16
N ASP A 158 16.73 -4.48 -21.08
CA ASP A 158 17.84 -5.40 -21.04
C ASP A 158 17.40 -6.73 -20.41
N ILE A 159 17.63 -7.81 -21.10
CA ILE A 159 17.47 -9.17 -20.61
C ILE A 159 18.85 -9.64 -20.19
N ARG A 160 19.05 -9.82 -18.90
CA ARG A 160 20.35 -10.22 -18.32
C ARG A 160 20.37 -11.71 -18.09
N THR A 161 21.29 -12.36 -18.78
CA THR A 161 21.64 -13.78 -18.60
C THR A 161 22.93 -13.88 -17.78
N ASP A 162 23.34 -15.08 -17.43
CA ASP A 162 24.59 -15.31 -16.67
C ASP A 162 25.83 -14.75 -17.38
N ASN A 163 25.85 -14.75 -18.73
CA ASN A 163 27.03 -14.41 -19.51
C ASN A 163 26.90 -13.21 -20.43
N SER A 164 25.65 -12.71 -20.64
CA SER A 164 25.38 -11.72 -21.67
C SER A 164 24.18 -10.85 -21.33
N VAL A 165 24.09 -9.72 -22.01
CA VAL A 165 22.92 -8.83 -21.95
C VAL A 165 22.35 -8.73 -23.36
N TYR A 166 21.06 -9.00 -23.50
CA TYR A 166 20.31 -8.86 -24.74
C TYR A 166 19.31 -7.74 -24.64
N HIS A 167 19.11 -7.03 -25.75
CA HIS A 167 18.22 -5.88 -25.79
C HIS A 167 16.88 -6.25 -26.43
N GLY A 168 15.82 -5.59 -25.98
CA GLY A 168 14.50 -5.74 -26.54
C GLY A 168 13.64 -4.51 -26.25
N ILE A 169 12.39 -4.56 -26.72
CA ILE A 169 11.38 -3.52 -26.46
C ILE A 169 10.19 -4.17 -25.80
N LEU A 170 9.87 -3.76 -24.58
CA LEU A 170 8.60 -4.08 -23.95
C LEU A 170 7.49 -3.42 -24.76
N ASN A 171 6.54 -4.22 -25.26
CA ASN A 171 5.46 -3.80 -26.13
C ASN A 171 4.14 -4.45 -25.70
N GLY A 172 3.49 -3.84 -24.73
CA GLY A 172 2.17 -4.24 -24.28
C GLY A 172 2.16 -5.25 -23.13
N TYR A 173 0.99 -5.38 -22.57
CA TYR A 173 0.67 -6.25 -21.43
C TYR A 173 -0.51 -7.16 -21.79
N ASP A 174 -0.37 -8.44 -21.52
CA ASP A 174 -1.45 -9.40 -21.65
C ASP A 174 -2.17 -9.55 -20.29
N ASN A 175 -3.38 -9.01 -20.22
CA ASN A 175 -4.20 -9.03 -18.99
C ASN A 175 -4.64 -10.45 -18.60
N PHE A 176 -4.71 -11.38 -19.55
CA PHE A 176 -5.14 -12.75 -19.28
C PHE A 176 -4.02 -13.55 -18.61
N SER A 177 -2.82 -13.51 -19.18
CA SER A 177 -1.64 -14.18 -18.63
C SER A 177 -0.91 -13.37 -17.56
N GLN A 178 -1.26 -12.09 -17.39
CA GLN A 178 -0.60 -11.13 -16.50
C GLN A 178 0.90 -10.99 -16.80
N THR A 179 1.24 -10.90 -18.07
CA THR A 179 2.62 -10.82 -18.56
C THR A 179 2.85 -9.61 -19.42
N VAL A 180 4.06 -9.07 -19.40
CA VAL A 180 4.53 -8.09 -20.37
C VAL A 180 5.18 -8.82 -21.56
N ASN A 181 4.99 -8.31 -22.76
CA ASN A 181 5.57 -8.85 -23.97
C ASN A 181 6.82 -8.05 -24.36
N ILE A 182 7.91 -8.71 -24.70
CA ILE A 182 9.12 -8.10 -25.25
C ILE A 182 9.30 -8.60 -26.67
N ILE A 183 9.53 -7.67 -27.56
CA ILE A 183 9.76 -7.88 -28.99
C ILE A 183 11.12 -7.34 -29.41
N ASN A 184 11.51 -7.54 -30.67
CA ASN A 184 12.77 -7.10 -31.27
C ASN A 184 13.99 -7.71 -30.56
N VAL A 185 13.87 -8.95 -30.12
CA VAL A 185 14.97 -9.72 -29.53
C VAL A 185 15.57 -10.60 -30.60
N SER A 186 16.89 -10.57 -30.77
CA SER A 186 17.60 -11.41 -31.76
C SER A 186 17.28 -12.88 -31.60
N LYS A 187 17.02 -13.57 -32.71
CA LYS A 187 16.85 -15.04 -32.71
C LYS A 187 18.04 -15.79 -32.15
N ASP A 188 19.26 -15.24 -32.31
CA ASP A 188 20.50 -15.84 -31.90
C ASP A 188 20.84 -15.57 -30.43
N SER A 189 19.95 -14.90 -29.70
CA SER A 189 20.11 -14.64 -28.25
C SER A 189 20.02 -15.96 -27.46
N ASP A 190 20.91 -16.16 -26.50
CA ASP A 190 20.87 -17.29 -25.55
C ASP A 190 20.15 -16.84 -24.27
N ILE A 191 18.81 -16.71 -24.39
CA ILE A 191 17.93 -16.31 -23.29
C ILE A 191 17.20 -17.55 -22.79
N ASN A 192 17.12 -17.68 -21.47
CA ASN A 192 16.52 -18.79 -20.78
C ASN A 192 15.34 -18.36 -19.89
N ILE A 193 14.51 -19.32 -19.52
CA ILE A 193 13.46 -19.11 -18.51
C ILE A 193 14.12 -18.74 -17.19
N ASN A 194 13.53 -17.75 -16.48
CA ASN A 194 14.00 -17.10 -15.27
C ASN A 194 15.11 -16.04 -15.45
N ASP A 195 15.56 -15.76 -16.66
CA ASP A 195 16.43 -14.60 -16.89
C ASP A 195 15.73 -13.30 -16.45
N LEU A 196 16.51 -12.36 -15.93
CA LEU A 196 15.99 -11.14 -15.34
C LEU A 196 15.92 -10.02 -16.36
N VAL A 197 14.85 -9.24 -16.28
CA VAL A 197 14.60 -8.14 -17.21
C VAL A 197 14.58 -6.81 -16.46
N TYR A 198 15.31 -5.84 -17.03
CA TYR A 198 15.48 -4.49 -16.49
C TYR A 198 15.24 -3.44 -17.56
N THR A 199 14.96 -2.21 -17.15
CA THR A 199 14.99 -1.06 -18.05
C THR A 199 16.45 -0.77 -18.44
N ASN A 200 16.69 -0.25 -19.66
CA ASN A 200 18.04 0.07 -20.14
C ASN A 200 18.33 1.57 -20.32
N GLY A 201 17.47 2.42 -19.83
CA GLY A 201 17.67 3.88 -19.86
C GLY A 201 17.47 4.55 -21.22
N LEU A 202 17.35 3.82 -22.31
CA LEU A 202 17.14 4.40 -23.64
C LEU A 202 15.77 5.10 -23.75
N GLY A 203 15.73 6.18 -24.50
CA GLY A 203 14.51 6.99 -24.64
C GLY A 203 14.30 8.03 -23.53
N GLY A 204 15.12 8.04 -22.48
CA GLY A 204 15.16 9.10 -21.49
C GLY A 204 13.97 9.18 -20.51
N VAL A 205 12.99 8.28 -20.61
CA VAL A 205 11.81 8.22 -19.72
C VAL A 205 12.07 7.36 -18.51
N TYR A 206 12.56 6.14 -18.74
CA TYR A 206 12.83 5.19 -17.68
C TYR A 206 14.34 5.17 -17.35
N PRO A 207 14.72 5.27 -16.09
CA PRO A 207 16.12 5.08 -15.69
C PRO A 207 16.62 3.69 -16.07
N ASP A 208 17.93 3.51 -16.19
CA ASP A 208 18.56 2.20 -16.36
C ASP A 208 18.44 1.37 -15.07
N GLY A 209 18.37 0.06 -15.22
CA GLY A 209 18.49 -0.89 -14.10
C GLY A 209 17.24 -1.05 -13.22
N ILE A 210 16.07 -0.50 -13.59
CA ILE A 210 14.83 -0.78 -12.86
C ILE A 210 14.35 -2.18 -13.26
N TYR A 211 14.15 -3.04 -12.28
CA TYR A 211 13.65 -4.39 -12.46
C TYR A 211 12.22 -4.39 -13.05
N ILE A 212 11.95 -5.28 -13.99
CA ILE A 212 10.63 -5.44 -14.63
C ILE A 212 10.03 -6.79 -14.29
N GLY A 213 10.80 -7.85 -14.32
CA GLY A 213 10.31 -9.21 -14.09
C GLY A 213 11.25 -10.29 -14.58
N LYS A 214 10.71 -11.52 -14.67
CA LYS A 214 11.42 -12.72 -15.10
C LYS A 214 10.84 -13.29 -16.38
N VAL A 215 11.70 -13.81 -17.25
CA VAL A 215 11.31 -14.54 -18.45
C VAL A 215 10.55 -15.80 -18.05
N ILE A 216 9.35 -15.99 -18.62
CA ILE A 216 8.53 -17.18 -18.38
C ILE A 216 8.20 -17.96 -19.65
N ASP A 217 8.30 -17.32 -20.82
CA ASP A 217 8.02 -17.97 -22.10
C ASP A 217 8.85 -17.32 -23.20
N ILE A 218 9.28 -18.13 -24.16
CA ILE A 218 10.09 -17.73 -25.30
C ILE A 218 9.49 -18.37 -26.56
N SER A 219 9.10 -17.55 -27.50
CA SER A 219 8.57 -17.99 -28.80
C SER A 219 9.24 -17.22 -29.94
N TYR A 220 9.08 -17.70 -31.15
CA TYR A 220 9.55 -16.98 -32.33
C TYR A 220 8.39 -16.18 -32.96
N ASP A 221 8.75 -15.11 -33.64
CA ASP A 221 7.81 -14.39 -34.48
C ASP A 221 7.34 -15.26 -35.67
N SER A 222 6.33 -14.80 -36.42
CA SER A 222 5.78 -15.56 -37.56
C SER A 222 6.77 -15.83 -38.69
N LEU A 223 7.87 -15.08 -38.75
CA LEU A 223 8.92 -15.19 -39.76
C LEU A 223 10.16 -15.96 -39.25
N GLY A 224 10.21 -16.27 -37.96
CA GLY A 224 11.38 -16.95 -37.34
C GLY A 224 12.65 -16.09 -37.30
N ILE A 225 12.50 -14.75 -37.37
CA ILE A 225 13.61 -13.79 -37.41
C ILE A 225 13.93 -13.25 -36.02
N GLU A 226 12.91 -13.10 -35.21
CA GLU A 226 13.02 -12.54 -33.85
C GLU A 226 12.40 -13.44 -32.79
N LYS A 227 12.82 -13.28 -31.56
CA LYS A 227 12.16 -13.89 -30.40
C LYS A 227 11.16 -12.93 -29.78
N ASN A 228 10.00 -13.47 -29.42
CA ASN A 228 9.02 -12.85 -28.55
C ASN A 228 9.16 -13.44 -27.15
N ILE A 229 9.40 -12.60 -26.16
CA ILE A 229 9.64 -13.02 -24.78
C ILE A 229 8.47 -12.58 -23.92
N LYS A 230 7.89 -13.50 -23.15
CA LYS A 230 6.92 -13.16 -22.11
C LYS A 230 7.61 -13.07 -20.76
N VAL A 231 7.35 -11.99 -20.07
CA VAL A 231 7.95 -11.67 -18.77
C VAL A 231 6.85 -11.52 -17.74
N LYS A 232 6.99 -12.21 -16.63
CA LYS A 232 6.11 -12.05 -15.50
C LYS A 232 6.65 -10.97 -14.57
N ASN A 233 5.84 -9.94 -14.33
CA ASN A 233 6.12 -8.96 -13.31
C ASN A 233 5.68 -9.52 -11.95
N ASP A 234 6.54 -9.39 -10.94
CA ASP A 234 6.25 -9.90 -9.60
C ASP A 234 5.26 -9.01 -8.83
N THR A 235 4.96 -7.82 -9.35
CA THR A 235 4.06 -6.84 -8.73
C THR A 235 2.61 -7.09 -9.10
N SER A 236 1.75 -7.18 -8.10
CA SER A 236 0.29 -7.29 -8.27
C SER A 236 -0.32 -5.90 -8.44
N PHE A 237 -0.72 -5.54 -9.66
CA PHE A 237 -1.25 -4.21 -9.99
C PHE A 237 -2.59 -3.89 -9.29
N ASP A 238 -3.35 -4.88 -8.85
CA ASP A 238 -4.64 -4.73 -8.16
C ASP A 238 -4.50 -4.34 -6.68
N LYS A 239 -3.35 -4.57 -6.06
CA LYS A 239 -3.12 -4.39 -4.61
C LYS A 239 -2.17 -3.26 -4.25
N LEU A 240 -1.82 -2.41 -5.21
CA LEU A 240 -0.91 -1.29 -4.98
C LEU A 240 -1.50 -0.31 -3.94
N ARG A 241 -0.79 -0.10 -2.85
CA ARG A 241 -1.09 0.90 -1.81
C ARG A 241 -0.03 1.98 -1.73
N TYR A 242 1.22 1.58 -1.85
CA TYR A 242 2.39 2.44 -1.76
C TYR A 242 3.20 2.29 -3.04
N VAL A 243 3.71 3.39 -3.52
CA VAL A 243 4.56 3.44 -4.71
C VAL A 243 5.70 4.43 -4.49
N SER A 244 6.74 4.32 -5.30
CA SER A 244 7.85 5.27 -5.28
C SER A 244 8.05 5.81 -6.68
N VAL A 245 8.10 7.11 -6.80
CA VAL A 245 8.44 7.80 -8.04
C VAL A 245 9.94 8.00 -8.08
N VAL A 246 10.57 7.63 -9.20
CA VAL A 246 12.03 7.70 -9.38
C VAL A 246 12.39 9.08 -9.94
N ASP A 247 13.10 9.88 -9.16
CA ASP A 247 13.64 11.15 -9.61
C ASP A 247 15.08 10.97 -10.12
N ARG A 248 15.31 11.43 -11.35
CA ARG A 248 16.61 11.39 -12.05
C ARG A 248 17.40 12.69 -11.89
N SER A 249 16.85 13.68 -11.18
CA SER A 249 17.50 14.98 -11.02
C SER A 249 18.68 14.88 -10.05
N ILE A 250 19.82 14.49 -10.60
CA ILE A 250 21.12 14.73 -10.03
C ILE A 250 21.85 15.74 -10.91
#